data_abeae4f7fda8c9ec86cd872dc309e3bc
#
_entry.id   abeae4f7fda8c9ec86cd872dc309e3bc
#
_cell.length_a   1.000
_cell.length_b   1.000
_cell.length_c   1.000
_cell.angle_alpha   90.00
_cell.angle_beta   90.00
_cell.angle_gamma   90.00
#
_symmetry.space_group_name_H-M   'P 1'
#
loop_
_entity.id
_entity.type
_entity.pdbx_description
1 polymer ?
#
loop_
_entity_poly.entity_id
_entity_poly.type
_entity_poly.pdbx_seq_one_letter_code
_entity_poly.pdbx_strand_id
1 'polypeptide(L)'
;SVRCVQEPGPNVTADAAALGLKSGNATILRGGSEAIHSNIAIARVFVAGAVAAGVPEAAVQIITTTDRAAVGELLQMNGYIDVVVPRGGKGLISRILEESRIPVVAHLDGVCHVYVDADADPVMAKSIVLNAKLQRPGVCNALETLLVHEDIAGEFLPDAAQALEMGGCELRGCPKTRRIISCKEATDEDWTTEYLDRILSIKVVESLDAAIDHINRYGSHHSDSIVTERYDAAERFLDEVDSAAVYVNASTRFTDGFEFGLGAEIGISTNKLHCRGPMALQELTCLKYIIRGSGQIRE
;
A
#
# COMPACT_ATOMS: atom_id res chain seq x y z
N SER A 1 -0.26 -10.84 -21.79
CA SER A 1 -0.62 -11.41 -20.48
C SER A 1 -2.07 -11.14 -20.15
N VAL A 2 -2.68 -11.95 -19.29
CA VAL A 2 -4.04 -11.76 -18.77
C VAL A 2 -3.95 -11.35 -17.30
N ARG A 3 -4.62 -10.24 -16.95
CA ARG A 3 -4.72 -9.71 -15.60
C ARG A 3 -6.14 -9.86 -15.09
N CYS A 4 -6.30 -10.41 -13.90
CA CYS A 4 -7.61 -10.47 -13.24
C CYS A 4 -7.64 -9.44 -12.13
N VAL A 5 -8.57 -8.48 -12.20
CA VAL A 5 -8.75 -7.45 -11.17
C VAL A 5 -10.06 -7.68 -10.47
N GLN A 6 -9.98 -7.84 -9.14
CA GLN A 6 -11.14 -8.08 -8.29
C GLN A 6 -11.39 -6.85 -7.41
N GLU A 7 -12.45 -6.11 -7.71
CA GLU A 7 -12.68 -4.78 -7.17
C GLU A 7 -14.16 -4.50 -6.84
N PRO A 8 -14.48 -3.87 -5.71
CA PRO A 8 -15.86 -3.44 -5.41
C PRO A 8 -16.29 -2.12 -6.08
N GLY A 9 -15.36 -1.20 -6.43
CA GLY A 9 -15.69 0.16 -6.82
C GLY A 9 -15.70 0.46 -8.32
N PRO A 10 -16.61 1.34 -8.81
CA PRO A 10 -16.74 1.67 -10.24
C PRO A 10 -15.51 2.36 -10.84
N ASN A 11 -14.84 3.21 -10.09
CA ASN A 11 -13.64 3.93 -10.55
C ASN A 11 -12.53 2.97 -10.95
N VAL A 12 -12.29 1.95 -10.12
CA VAL A 12 -11.24 0.97 -10.37
C VAL A 12 -11.56 0.07 -11.58
N THR A 13 -12.83 -0.12 -11.91
CA THR A 13 -13.23 -0.79 -13.17
C THR A 13 -12.67 -0.04 -14.38
N ALA A 14 -12.80 1.30 -14.40
CA ALA A 14 -12.27 2.12 -15.49
C ALA A 14 -10.74 2.14 -15.49
N ASP A 15 -10.12 2.35 -14.33
CA ASP A 15 -8.66 2.45 -14.16
C ASP A 15 -7.99 1.13 -14.56
N ALA A 16 -8.50 -0.01 -14.07
CA ALA A 16 -7.95 -1.32 -14.36
C ALA A 16 -8.11 -1.70 -15.86
N ALA A 17 -9.26 -1.38 -16.48
CA ALA A 17 -9.47 -1.57 -17.89
C ALA A 17 -8.48 -0.74 -18.73
N ALA A 18 -8.32 0.55 -18.37
CA ALA A 18 -7.44 1.47 -19.09
C ALA A 18 -5.96 1.10 -18.93
N LEU A 19 -5.51 0.81 -17.71
CA LEU A 19 -4.12 0.44 -17.44
C LEU A 19 -3.77 -0.92 -18.04
N GLY A 20 -4.67 -1.90 -17.92
CA GLY A 20 -4.50 -3.20 -18.56
C GLY A 20 -4.35 -3.08 -20.06
N LEU A 21 -5.25 -2.38 -20.74
CA LEU A 21 -5.19 -2.17 -22.18
C LEU A 21 -3.94 -1.39 -22.59
N LYS A 22 -3.62 -0.30 -21.91
CA LYS A 22 -2.46 0.56 -22.21
C LYS A 22 -1.13 -0.15 -22.00
N SER A 23 -1.05 -1.11 -21.08
CA SER A 23 0.12 -1.96 -20.86
C SER A 23 0.19 -3.18 -21.81
N GLY A 24 -0.78 -3.32 -22.73
CA GLY A 24 -0.83 -4.44 -23.67
C GLY A 24 -1.32 -5.76 -23.08
N ASN A 25 -2.02 -5.72 -21.95
CA ASN A 25 -2.60 -6.88 -21.30
C ASN A 25 -4.09 -7.04 -21.66
N ALA A 26 -4.57 -8.27 -21.72
CA ALA A 26 -5.99 -8.54 -21.57
C ALA A 26 -6.38 -8.45 -20.07
N THR A 27 -7.58 -7.97 -19.80
CA THR A 27 -8.03 -7.73 -18.42
C THR A 27 -9.38 -8.40 -18.17
N ILE A 28 -9.46 -9.18 -17.09
CA ILE A 28 -10.72 -9.74 -16.58
C ILE A 28 -11.08 -8.97 -15.31
N LEU A 29 -12.21 -8.30 -15.35
CA LEU A 29 -12.74 -7.50 -14.24
C LEU A 29 -13.81 -8.28 -13.49
N ARG A 30 -13.80 -8.22 -12.18
CA ARG A 30 -14.87 -8.77 -11.34
C ARG A 30 -15.22 -7.76 -10.26
N GLY A 31 -16.41 -7.18 -10.36
CA GLY A 31 -16.94 -6.22 -9.39
C GLY A 31 -17.58 -6.87 -8.17
N GLY A 32 -17.63 -6.12 -7.06
CA GLY A 32 -18.42 -6.48 -5.87
C GLY A 32 -19.93 -6.35 -6.11
N SER A 33 -20.72 -6.97 -5.23
CA SER A 33 -22.19 -6.91 -5.31
C SER A 33 -22.76 -5.49 -5.16
N GLU A 34 -22.06 -4.64 -4.43
CA GLU A 34 -22.53 -3.28 -4.09
C GLU A 34 -22.60 -2.35 -5.31
N ALA A 35 -21.72 -2.55 -6.29
CA ALA A 35 -21.61 -1.68 -7.45
C ALA A 35 -21.68 -2.42 -8.80
N ILE A 36 -22.18 -3.65 -8.83
CA ILE A 36 -22.12 -4.52 -10.01
C ILE A 36 -22.74 -3.88 -11.26
N HIS A 37 -23.87 -3.20 -11.14
CA HIS A 37 -24.53 -2.54 -12.26
C HIS A 37 -23.71 -1.40 -12.85
N SER A 38 -23.10 -0.58 -11.99
CA SER A 38 -22.20 0.51 -12.39
C SER A 38 -20.94 -0.06 -13.06
N ASN A 39 -20.34 -1.10 -12.49
CA ASN A 39 -19.15 -1.75 -13.04
C ASN A 39 -19.43 -2.33 -14.42
N ILE A 40 -20.56 -3.02 -14.61
CA ILE A 40 -20.98 -3.55 -15.92
C ILE A 40 -21.22 -2.42 -16.93
N ALA A 41 -21.89 -1.34 -16.53
CA ALA A 41 -22.14 -0.20 -17.41
C ALA A 41 -20.83 0.45 -17.88
N ILE A 42 -19.90 0.71 -16.97
CA ILE A 42 -18.58 1.30 -17.28
C ILE A 42 -17.79 0.37 -18.20
N ALA A 43 -17.70 -0.92 -17.88
CA ALA A 43 -16.98 -1.90 -18.71
C ALA A 43 -17.55 -1.97 -20.13
N ARG A 44 -18.88 -1.96 -20.29
CA ARG A 44 -19.54 -1.96 -21.60
C ARG A 44 -19.20 -0.72 -22.43
N VAL A 45 -19.26 0.46 -21.83
CA VAL A 45 -18.92 1.73 -22.52
C VAL A 45 -17.44 1.72 -22.91
N PHE A 46 -16.57 1.27 -22.00
CA PHE A 46 -15.14 1.16 -22.27
C PHE A 46 -14.85 0.21 -23.44
N VAL A 47 -15.42 -0.99 -23.42
CA VAL A 47 -15.26 -2.00 -24.48
C VAL A 47 -15.78 -1.48 -25.82
N ALA A 48 -16.96 -0.84 -25.84
CA ALA A 48 -17.51 -0.26 -27.06
C ALA A 48 -16.57 0.79 -27.68
N GLY A 49 -16.00 1.68 -26.87
CA GLY A 49 -15.01 2.66 -27.31
C GLY A 49 -13.72 2.01 -27.80
N ALA A 50 -13.21 1.00 -27.10
CA ALA A 50 -12.00 0.26 -27.48
C ALA A 50 -12.20 -0.48 -28.83
N VAL A 51 -13.32 -1.16 -29.01
CA VAL A 51 -13.67 -1.84 -30.26
C VAL A 51 -13.78 -0.86 -31.45
N ALA A 52 -14.41 0.30 -31.23
CA ALA A 52 -14.47 1.36 -32.23
C ALA A 52 -13.09 1.87 -32.67
N ALA A 53 -12.09 1.78 -31.74
CA ALA A 53 -10.70 2.09 -32.03
C ALA A 53 -9.86 0.91 -32.57
N GLY A 54 -10.49 -0.23 -32.88
CA GLY A 54 -9.83 -1.41 -33.46
C GLY A 54 -9.23 -2.40 -32.47
N VAL A 55 -9.53 -2.24 -31.15
CA VAL A 55 -9.11 -3.20 -30.12
C VAL A 55 -10.03 -4.42 -30.14
N PRO A 56 -9.50 -5.66 -30.01
CA PRO A 56 -10.35 -6.85 -29.90
C PRO A 56 -11.30 -6.75 -28.69
N GLU A 57 -12.56 -7.14 -28.88
CA GLU A 57 -13.59 -7.12 -27.83
C GLU A 57 -13.18 -7.88 -26.57
N ALA A 58 -12.48 -9.01 -26.74
CA ALA A 58 -12.02 -9.85 -25.65
C ALA A 58 -10.83 -9.26 -24.85
N ALA A 59 -10.29 -8.10 -25.24
CA ALA A 59 -9.19 -7.47 -24.52
C ALA A 59 -9.59 -7.00 -23.11
N VAL A 60 -10.87 -6.64 -22.90
CA VAL A 60 -11.40 -6.31 -21.57
C VAL A 60 -12.71 -7.05 -21.37
N GLN A 61 -12.78 -7.86 -20.34
CA GLN A 61 -13.93 -8.67 -20.00
C GLN A 61 -14.39 -8.38 -18.58
N ILE A 62 -15.70 -8.52 -18.32
CA ILE A 62 -16.26 -8.37 -16.99
C ILE A 62 -17.11 -9.60 -16.62
N ILE A 63 -16.85 -10.12 -15.43
CA ILE A 63 -17.68 -11.16 -14.81
C ILE A 63 -18.94 -10.50 -14.24
N THR A 64 -20.10 -10.90 -14.77
CA THR A 64 -21.38 -10.28 -14.46
C THR A 64 -22.10 -10.89 -13.25
N THR A 65 -21.60 -12.03 -12.74
CA THR A 65 -22.17 -12.66 -11.54
C THR A 65 -21.52 -12.13 -10.27
N THR A 66 -22.33 -11.98 -9.23
CA THR A 66 -21.88 -11.63 -7.86
C THR A 66 -21.59 -12.88 -7.04
N ASP A 67 -21.77 -14.07 -7.58
CA ASP A 67 -21.50 -15.33 -6.88
C ASP A 67 -20.01 -15.40 -6.47
N ARG A 68 -19.79 -15.69 -5.20
CA ARG A 68 -18.44 -15.86 -4.64
C ARG A 68 -17.75 -17.12 -5.13
N ALA A 69 -18.48 -18.11 -5.66
CA ALA A 69 -17.91 -19.29 -6.27
C ALA A 69 -17.09 -18.93 -7.51
N ALA A 70 -17.53 -17.95 -8.31
CA ALA A 70 -16.78 -17.47 -9.48
C ALA A 70 -15.36 -16.95 -9.11
N VAL A 71 -15.17 -16.42 -7.91
CA VAL A 71 -13.83 -16.04 -7.42
C VAL A 71 -12.95 -17.27 -7.29
N GLY A 72 -13.43 -18.30 -6.62
CA GLY A 72 -12.70 -19.56 -6.44
C GLY A 72 -12.30 -20.20 -7.77
N GLU A 73 -13.20 -20.23 -8.75
CA GLU A 73 -12.92 -20.76 -10.09
C GLU A 73 -11.82 -19.92 -10.80
N LEU A 74 -11.93 -18.59 -10.79
CA LEU A 74 -10.93 -17.70 -11.40
C LEU A 74 -9.54 -17.92 -10.81
N LEU A 75 -9.44 -18.11 -9.49
CA LEU A 75 -8.16 -18.30 -8.78
C LEU A 75 -7.46 -19.63 -9.14
N GLN A 76 -8.17 -20.58 -9.73
CA GLN A 76 -7.63 -21.85 -10.20
C GLN A 76 -7.22 -21.83 -11.70
N MET A 77 -7.48 -20.73 -12.43
CA MET A 77 -7.26 -20.61 -13.87
C MET A 77 -5.82 -20.20 -14.23
N ASN A 78 -4.81 -20.78 -13.57
CA ASN A 78 -3.39 -20.47 -13.76
C ASN A 78 -2.85 -20.77 -15.17
N GLY A 79 -3.58 -21.55 -15.99
CA GLY A 79 -3.25 -21.74 -17.42
C GLY A 79 -3.74 -20.61 -18.33
N TYR A 80 -4.54 -19.68 -17.82
CA TYR A 80 -5.17 -18.59 -18.61
C TYR A 80 -4.90 -17.20 -18.02
N ILE A 81 -4.71 -17.09 -16.71
CA ILE A 81 -4.50 -15.82 -15.98
C ILE A 81 -3.10 -15.81 -15.43
N ASP A 82 -2.35 -14.76 -15.72
CA ASP A 82 -0.95 -14.62 -15.29
C ASP A 82 -0.79 -13.97 -13.92
N VAL A 83 -1.66 -13.02 -13.57
CA VAL A 83 -1.61 -12.26 -12.31
C VAL A 83 -3.00 -11.88 -11.84
N VAL A 84 -3.23 -11.96 -10.54
CA VAL A 84 -4.41 -11.43 -9.85
C VAL A 84 -4.02 -10.16 -9.08
N VAL A 85 -4.81 -9.10 -9.25
CA VAL A 85 -4.68 -7.83 -8.51
C VAL A 85 -5.95 -7.63 -7.69
N PRO A 86 -5.97 -8.07 -6.42
CA PRO A 86 -7.14 -7.89 -5.57
C PRO A 86 -7.24 -6.46 -5.06
N ARG A 87 -8.46 -5.95 -5.01
CA ARG A 87 -8.81 -4.68 -4.39
C ARG A 87 -10.03 -4.93 -3.52
N GLY A 88 -10.00 -4.50 -2.26
CA GLY A 88 -11.12 -4.69 -1.33
C GLY A 88 -10.66 -4.89 0.10
N GLY A 89 -11.58 -5.32 0.96
CA GLY A 89 -11.29 -5.51 2.37
C GLY A 89 -10.41 -6.73 2.66
N LYS A 90 -9.76 -6.70 3.83
CA LYS A 90 -8.81 -7.70 4.33
C LYS A 90 -9.28 -9.15 4.14
N GLY A 91 -10.54 -9.46 4.46
CA GLY A 91 -11.07 -10.82 4.32
C GLY A 91 -11.09 -11.35 2.88
N LEU A 92 -11.34 -10.50 1.87
CA LEU A 92 -11.27 -10.89 0.47
C LEU A 92 -9.81 -11.11 0.06
N ILE A 93 -8.91 -10.22 0.44
CA ILE A 93 -7.50 -10.31 0.07
C ILE A 93 -6.85 -11.54 0.71
N SER A 94 -7.11 -11.81 2.01
CA SER A 94 -6.62 -13.01 2.70
C SER A 94 -7.07 -14.28 1.99
N ARG A 95 -8.36 -14.38 1.67
CA ARG A 95 -8.90 -15.52 0.93
C ARG A 95 -8.22 -15.72 -0.42
N ILE A 96 -7.99 -14.63 -1.18
CA ILE A 96 -7.33 -14.71 -2.47
C ILE A 96 -5.88 -15.17 -2.32
N LEU A 97 -5.16 -14.68 -1.32
CA LEU A 97 -3.78 -15.09 -1.03
C LEU A 97 -3.69 -16.57 -0.64
N GLU A 98 -4.69 -17.09 0.10
CA GLU A 98 -4.73 -18.48 0.54
C GLU A 98 -5.14 -19.46 -0.56
N GLU A 99 -6.14 -19.10 -1.39
CA GLU A 99 -6.75 -20.00 -2.36
C GLU A 99 -6.13 -19.95 -3.76
N SER A 100 -5.38 -18.86 -4.09
CA SER A 100 -4.92 -18.63 -5.47
C SER A 100 -3.76 -19.53 -5.87
N ARG A 101 -3.89 -20.15 -7.06
CA ARG A 101 -2.79 -20.80 -7.79
C ARG A 101 -2.10 -19.86 -8.77
N ILE A 102 -2.56 -18.63 -8.85
CA ILE A 102 -2.03 -17.58 -9.71
C ILE A 102 -1.24 -16.61 -8.85
N PRO A 103 -0.12 -16.06 -9.31
CA PRO A 103 0.57 -14.98 -8.60
C PRO A 103 -0.39 -13.83 -8.26
N VAL A 104 -0.39 -13.43 -6.99
CA VAL A 104 -1.23 -12.35 -6.47
C VAL A 104 -0.34 -11.17 -6.14
N VAL A 105 -0.70 -9.98 -6.60
CA VAL A 105 0.02 -8.74 -6.30
C VAL A 105 -0.88 -7.88 -5.43
N ALA A 106 -0.57 -7.82 -4.14
CA ALA A 106 -1.41 -7.18 -3.13
C ALA A 106 -0.61 -6.66 -1.92
N HIS A 107 -1.25 -5.84 -1.13
CA HIS A 107 -0.96 -5.68 0.30
C HIS A 107 -2.19 -6.12 1.10
N LEU A 108 -1.98 -6.55 2.33
CA LEU A 108 -3.05 -6.99 3.22
C LEU A 108 -3.52 -5.85 4.12
N ASP A 109 -2.57 -5.17 4.75
CA ASP A 109 -2.77 -4.07 5.69
C ASP A 109 -1.77 -2.93 5.39
N GLY A 110 -2.08 -1.71 5.84
CA GLY A 110 -1.24 -0.53 5.78
C GLY A 110 -0.81 -0.04 7.17
N VAL A 111 -0.15 -0.87 7.98
CA VAL A 111 0.40 -0.44 9.28
C VAL A 111 1.70 0.30 9.05
N CYS A 112 1.61 1.61 8.83
CA CYS A 112 2.75 2.47 8.53
C CYS A 112 3.28 3.17 9.78
N HIS A 113 4.61 3.43 9.83
CA HIS A 113 5.28 4.08 10.95
C HIS A 113 5.96 5.37 10.55
N VAL A 114 6.03 6.29 11.51
CA VAL A 114 7.00 7.38 11.52
C VAL A 114 7.83 7.24 12.81
N TYR A 115 9.14 7.18 12.66
CA TYR A 115 10.08 7.23 13.76
C TYR A 115 10.71 8.62 13.87
N VAL A 116 10.57 9.24 15.03
CA VAL A 116 11.21 10.52 15.37
C VAL A 116 12.47 10.19 16.17
N ASP A 117 13.62 10.40 15.56
CA ASP A 117 14.94 10.09 16.12
C ASP A 117 15.35 11.13 17.20
N ALA A 118 16.38 10.80 17.99
CA ALA A 118 16.92 11.68 19.02
C ALA A 118 17.35 13.05 18.47
N ASP A 119 17.94 13.05 17.28
CA ASP A 119 18.45 14.23 16.58
C ASP A 119 17.48 14.74 15.50
N ALA A 120 16.17 14.61 15.70
CA ALA A 120 15.17 15.14 14.77
C ALA A 120 14.93 16.63 15.04
N ASP A 121 14.66 17.40 13.97
CA ASP A 121 14.04 18.72 14.11
C ASP A 121 12.57 18.55 14.55
N PRO A 122 12.19 19.01 15.78
CA PRO A 122 10.84 18.81 16.30
C PRO A 122 9.73 19.47 15.45
N VAL A 123 10.03 20.58 14.78
CA VAL A 123 9.07 21.30 13.94
C VAL A 123 8.78 20.52 12.67
N MET A 124 9.82 20.03 12.01
CA MET A 124 9.71 19.15 10.86
C MET A 124 9.00 17.84 11.24
N ALA A 125 9.39 17.21 12.33
CA ALA A 125 8.80 15.97 12.82
C ALA A 125 7.29 16.13 13.08
N LYS A 126 6.88 17.20 13.77
CA LYS A 126 5.46 17.49 14.01
C LYS A 126 4.69 17.67 12.68
N SER A 127 5.23 18.42 11.75
CA SER A 127 4.59 18.64 10.44
C SER A 127 4.40 17.33 9.66
N ILE A 128 5.41 16.46 9.66
CA ILE A 128 5.35 15.14 9.01
C ILE A 128 4.31 14.24 9.69
N VAL A 129 4.33 14.14 11.02
CA VAL A 129 3.40 13.30 11.79
C VAL A 129 1.95 13.74 11.60
N LEU A 130 1.67 15.04 11.68
CA LEU A 130 0.32 15.57 11.45
C LEU A 130 -0.17 15.30 10.03
N ASN A 131 0.67 15.53 9.03
CA ASN A 131 0.34 15.23 7.64
C ASN A 131 0.11 13.73 7.44
N ALA A 132 1.02 12.88 7.93
CA ALA A 132 0.94 11.43 7.77
C ALA A 132 -0.34 10.83 8.40
N LYS A 133 -0.80 11.36 9.54
CA LYS A 133 -2.03 10.85 10.19
C LYS A 133 -3.31 11.56 9.77
N LEU A 134 -3.31 12.88 9.64
CA LEU A 134 -4.56 13.65 9.57
C LEU A 134 -5.00 14.02 8.15
N GLN A 135 -4.09 14.06 7.18
CA GLN A 135 -4.41 14.48 5.81
C GLN A 135 -5.46 13.56 5.16
N ARG A 136 -5.33 12.25 5.35
CA ARG A 136 -6.31 11.25 4.88
C ARG A 136 -6.17 9.95 5.69
N PRO A 137 -6.80 9.83 6.86
CA PRO A 137 -6.56 8.72 7.78
C PRO A 137 -7.04 7.34 7.26
N GLY A 138 -8.03 7.31 6.37
CA GLY A 138 -8.65 6.08 5.85
C GLY A 138 -7.94 5.47 4.64
N VAL A 139 -6.63 5.64 4.49
CA VAL A 139 -5.86 5.05 3.38
C VAL A 139 -4.63 4.31 3.90
N CYS A 140 -4.17 3.30 3.14
CA CYS A 140 -3.14 2.35 3.54
C CYS A 140 -1.75 2.95 3.82
N ASN A 141 -1.44 4.17 3.36
CA ASN A 141 -0.19 4.86 3.62
C ASN A 141 -0.31 5.91 4.74
N ALA A 142 -1.45 5.95 5.45
CA ALA A 142 -1.60 6.79 6.63
C ALA A 142 -0.78 6.24 7.81
N LEU A 143 -0.29 7.14 8.66
CA LEU A 143 0.44 6.78 9.87
C LEU A 143 -0.48 6.03 10.86
N GLU A 144 -0.08 4.84 11.31
CA GLU A 144 -0.80 4.06 12.32
C GLU A 144 -0.03 3.95 13.64
N THR A 145 1.31 3.95 13.58
CA THR A 145 2.16 3.93 14.77
C THR A 145 3.26 4.99 14.70
N LEU A 146 3.29 5.85 15.70
CA LEU A 146 4.36 6.83 15.93
C LEU A 146 5.37 6.26 16.92
N LEU A 147 6.62 6.13 16.50
CA LEU A 147 7.76 5.79 17.36
C LEU A 147 8.55 7.06 17.69
N VAL A 148 8.94 7.26 18.93
CA VAL A 148 9.71 8.44 19.36
C VAL A 148 10.87 7.99 20.21
N HIS A 149 12.08 8.47 19.89
CA HIS A 149 13.26 8.22 20.72
C HIS A 149 13.09 8.81 22.13
N GLU A 150 13.52 8.08 23.15
CA GLU A 150 13.28 8.50 24.53
C GLU A 150 13.92 9.84 24.90
N ASP A 151 15.05 10.20 24.30
CA ASP A 151 15.76 11.45 24.57
C ASP A 151 14.98 12.69 24.11
N ILE A 152 14.21 12.61 23.03
CA ILE A 152 13.41 13.74 22.50
C ILE A 152 11.94 13.66 22.94
N ALA A 153 11.49 12.52 23.46
CA ALA A 153 10.08 12.26 23.73
C ALA A 153 9.46 13.29 24.70
N GLY A 154 10.20 13.69 25.71
CA GLY A 154 9.73 14.68 26.70
C GLY A 154 9.49 16.08 26.13
N GLU A 155 10.25 16.47 25.13
CA GLU A 155 10.11 17.75 24.42
C GLU A 155 9.07 17.67 23.30
N PHE A 156 9.13 16.63 22.47
CA PHE A 156 8.34 16.49 21.25
C PHE A 156 6.88 16.09 21.50
N LEU A 157 6.63 15.10 22.35
CA LEU A 157 5.31 14.50 22.49
C LEU A 157 4.22 15.45 23.00
N PRO A 158 4.45 16.37 23.98
CA PRO A 158 3.38 17.23 24.46
C PRO A 158 2.78 18.13 23.39
N ASP A 159 3.60 18.75 22.54
CA ASP A 159 3.15 19.63 21.47
C ASP A 159 2.55 18.84 20.29
N ALA A 160 3.15 17.71 19.92
CA ALA A 160 2.63 16.84 18.87
C ALA A 160 1.27 16.23 19.27
N ALA A 161 1.13 15.75 20.49
CA ALA A 161 -0.12 15.18 21.01
C ALA A 161 -1.25 16.20 21.02
N GLN A 162 -0.99 17.42 21.53
CA GLN A 162 -1.97 18.48 21.52
C GLN A 162 -2.47 18.78 20.10
N ALA A 163 -1.57 18.86 19.11
CA ALA A 163 -1.93 19.14 17.73
C ALA A 163 -2.74 17.98 17.09
N LEU A 164 -2.39 16.72 17.38
CA LEU A 164 -3.14 15.54 16.95
C LEU A 164 -4.55 15.52 17.54
N GLU A 165 -4.71 15.77 18.84
CA GLU A 165 -5.99 15.84 19.53
C GLU A 165 -6.88 16.98 18.99
N MET A 166 -6.29 18.15 18.71
CA MET A 166 -7.00 19.26 18.04
C MET A 166 -7.47 18.84 16.63
N GLY A 167 -6.75 17.94 15.97
CA GLY A 167 -7.16 17.30 14.71
C GLY A 167 -8.20 16.19 14.89
N GLY A 168 -8.67 15.94 16.11
CA GLY A 168 -9.66 14.91 16.43
C GLY A 168 -9.09 13.50 16.49
N CYS A 169 -7.78 13.33 16.71
CA CYS A 169 -7.13 12.03 16.78
C CYS A 169 -7.15 11.46 18.20
N GLU A 170 -7.63 10.23 18.35
CA GLU A 170 -7.49 9.44 19.58
C GLU A 170 -6.07 8.91 19.69
N LEU A 171 -5.42 9.10 20.84
CA LEU A 171 -4.07 8.64 21.09
C LEU A 171 -4.06 7.43 22.01
N ARG A 172 -3.25 6.42 21.66
CA ARG A 172 -3.00 5.22 22.46
C ARG A 172 -1.51 5.07 22.69
N GLY A 173 -1.06 5.06 23.93
CA GLY A 173 0.34 5.12 24.29
C GLY A 173 0.85 3.93 25.10
N CYS A 174 2.11 3.55 24.88
CA CYS A 174 2.81 2.61 25.74
C CYS A 174 3.01 3.22 27.16
N PRO A 175 3.42 2.43 28.17
CA PRO A 175 3.64 2.95 29.52
C PRO A 175 4.61 4.14 29.60
N LYS A 176 5.68 4.19 28.77
CA LYS A 176 6.61 5.34 28.71
C LYS A 176 5.89 6.58 28.15
N THR A 177 5.13 6.44 27.07
CA THR A 177 4.33 7.52 26.46
C THR A 177 3.33 8.12 27.45
N ARG A 178 2.61 7.28 28.20
CA ARG A 178 1.58 7.69 29.19
C ARG A 178 2.14 8.42 30.41
N ARG A 179 3.44 8.38 30.64
CA ARG A 179 4.11 9.21 31.65
C ARG A 179 4.35 10.63 31.17
N ILE A 180 4.36 10.85 29.85
CA ILE A 180 4.67 12.14 29.22
C ILE A 180 3.41 12.88 28.83
N ILE A 181 2.44 12.17 28.21
CA ILE A 181 1.17 12.71 27.74
C ILE A 181 -0.02 11.91 28.29
N SER A 182 -1.18 12.56 28.39
CA SER A 182 -2.44 11.90 28.73
C SER A 182 -2.99 11.21 27.47
N CYS A 183 -3.09 9.88 27.47
CA CYS A 183 -3.67 9.10 26.36
C CYS A 183 -4.19 7.76 26.88
N LYS A 184 -4.97 7.06 26.05
CA LYS A 184 -5.41 5.69 26.34
C LYS A 184 -4.21 4.74 26.37
N GLU A 185 -4.39 3.59 27.01
CA GLU A 185 -3.39 2.54 26.99
C GLU A 185 -3.37 1.84 25.62
N ALA A 186 -2.18 1.68 25.06
CA ALA A 186 -1.97 0.82 23.91
C ALA A 186 -1.77 -0.63 24.35
N THR A 187 -2.41 -1.55 23.67
CA THR A 187 -2.29 -3.00 23.86
C THR A 187 -1.36 -3.59 22.80
N ASP A 188 -1.03 -4.88 22.90
CA ASP A 188 -0.19 -5.56 21.91
C ASP A 188 -0.88 -5.62 20.53
N GLU A 189 -2.22 -5.64 20.49
CA GLU A 189 -3.02 -5.62 19.27
C GLU A 189 -2.90 -4.29 18.51
N ASP A 190 -2.76 -3.18 19.24
CA ASP A 190 -2.65 -1.85 18.64
C ASP A 190 -1.41 -1.71 17.74
N TRP A 191 -0.33 -2.45 18.01
CA TRP A 191 0.90 -2.39 17.21
C TRP A 191 0.77 -3.03 15.82
N THR A 192 -0.24 -3.89 15.62
CA THR A 192 -0.51 -4.56 14.34
C THR A 192 -1.82 -4.11 13.71
N THR A 193 -2.48 -3.10 14.27
CA THR A 193 -3.78 -2.64 13.82
C THR A 193 -3.67 -1.51 12.81
N GLU A 194 -4.25 -1.70 11.63
CA GLU A 194 -4.58 -0.64 10.69
C GLU A 194 -5.94 -0.07 11.08
N TYR A 195 -5.94 1.12 11.69
CA TYR A 195 -7.19 1.74 12.20
C TYR A 195 -8.07 2.31 11.09
N LEU A 196 -7.45 2.80 10.01
CA LEU A 196 -8.14 3.52 8.92
C LEU A 196 -9.00 4.70 9.42
N ASP A 197 -8.64 5.24 10.58
CA ASP A 197 -9.38 6.29 11.28
C ASP A 197 -8.40 7.23 12.02
N ARG A 198 -8.91 8.24 12.65
CA ARG A 198 -8.16 9.18 13.50
C ARG A 198 -7.84 8.55 14.86
N ILE A 199 -7.11 7.45 14.83
CA ILE A 199 -6.56 6.75 15.98
C ILE A 199 -5.07 6.53 15.71
N LEU A 200 -4.20 6.80 16.68
CA LEU A 200 -2.75 6.69 16.54
C LEU A 200 -2.14 6.00 17.75
N SER A 201 -1.37 4.94 17.50
CA SER A 201 -0.54 4.31 18.51
C SER A 201 0.78 5.06 18.65
N ILE A 202 1.26 5.25 19.89
CA ILE A 202 2.50 5.98 20.20
C ILE A 202 3.37 5.15 21.13
N LYS A 203 4.61 4.90 20.72
CA LYS A 203 5.59 4.15 21.52
C LYS A 203 6.89 4.92 21.64
N VAL A 204 7.34 5.11 22.87
CA VAL A 204 8.67 5.61 23.17
C VAL A 204 9.65 4.44 23.13
N VAL A 205 10.69 4.57 22.30
CA VAL A 205 11.74 3.58 22.09
C VAL A 205 13.10 4.11 22.56
N GLU A 206 13.99 3.20 22.90
CA GLU A 206 15.30 3.53 23.52
C GLU A 206 16.43 3.75 22.52
N SER A 207 16.21 3.37 21.26
CA SER A 207 17.23 3.46 20.22
C SER A 207 16.64 3.34 18.82
N LEU A 208 17.44 3.67 17.80
CA LEU A 208 17.16 3.39 16.40
C LEU A 208 16.95 1.88 16.16
N ASP A 209 17.78 1.02 16.79
CA ASP A 209 17.65 -0.44 16.67
C ASP A 209 16.27 -0.91 17.17
N ALA A 210 15.81 -0.40 18.31
CA ALA A 210 14.50 -0.73 18.85
C ALA A 210 13.34 -0.24 17.95
N ALA A 211 13.53 0.88 17.24
CA ALA A 211 12.57 1.37 16.27
C ALA A 211 12.52 0.47 15.03
N ILE A 212 13.67 0.11 14.46
CA ILE A 212 13.78 -0.78 13.29
C ILE A 212 13.21 -2.16 13.62
N ASP A 213 13.55 -2.73 14.77
CA ASP A 213 13.01 -4.02 15.23
C ASP A 213 11.49 -3.97 15.38
N HIS A 214 10.94 -2.88 15.92
CA HIS A 214 9.51 -2.70 16.05
C HIS A 214 8.82 -2.66 14.69
N ILE A 215 9.33 -1.86 13.75
CA ILE A 215 8.79 -1.71 12.40
C ILE A 215 8.82 -3.04 11.66
N ASN A 216 9.96 -3.73 11.64
CA ASN A 216 10.12 -5.00 10.95
C ASN A 216 9.26 -6.12 11.56
N ARG A 217 8.95 -6.05 12.87
CA ARG A 217 8.13 -7.04 13.56
C ARG A 217 6.62 -6.81 13.43
N TYR A 218 6.18 -5.56 13.52
CA TYR A 218 4.75 -5.21 13.64
C TYR A 218 4.20 -4.51 12.40
N GLY A 219 5.07 -3.93 11.58
CA GLY A 219 4.68 -3.25 10.34
C GLY A 219 4.16 -4.20 9.27
N SER A 220 3.44 -3.62 8.33
CA SER A 220 2.87 -4.31 7.17
C SER A 220 3.80 -4.33 5.96
N HIS A 221 5.02 -3.84 6.10
CA HIS A 221 5.99 -3.65 5.01
C HIS A 221 5.51 -2.72 3.90
N HIS A 222 4.64 -1.76 4.24
CA HIS A 222 4.06 -0.83 3.28
C HIS A 222 4.90 0.44 3.15
N SER A 223 4.86 1.34 4.13
CA SER A 223 5.53 2.64 4.07
C SER A 223 5.97 3.08 5.45
N ASP A 224 7.25 3.32 5.64
CA ASP A 224 7.79 3.74 6.91
C ASP A 224 8.78 4.89 6.74
N SER A 225 8.85 5.79 7.71
CA SER A 225 9.64 7.01 7.67
C SER A 225 10.44 7.23 8.94
N ILE A 226 11.66 7.73 8.80
CA ILE A 226 12.45 8.32 9.89
C ILE A 226 12.50 9.84 9.73
N VAL A 227 12.44 10.55 10.84
CA VAL A 227 12.78 11.98 10.90
C VAL A 227 14.05 12.13 11.71
N THR A 228 15.13 12.61 11.09
CA THR A 228 16.46 12.75 11.70
C THR A 228 17.30 13.77 10.94
N GLU A 229 18.24 14.43 11.62
CA GLU A 229 19.29 15.23 10.99
C GLU A 229 20.61 14.45 10.87
N ARG A 230 20.65 13.21 11.38
CA ARG A 230 21.83 12.34 11.30
C ARG A 230 21.86 11.53 10.03
N TYR A 231 22.91 11.71 9.24
CA TYR A 231 23.12 10.95 8.00
C TYR A 231 23.26 9.44 8.23
N ASP A 232 24.03 9.02 9.25
CA ASP A 232 24.24 7.61 9.56
C ASP A 232 22.96 6.90 10.05
N ALA A 233 22.12 7.58 10.83
CA ALA A 233 20.82 7.05 11.25
C ALA A 233 19.86 6.91 10.06
N ALA A 234 19.85 7.90 9.17
CA ALA A 234 19.06 7.88 7.95
C ALA A 234 19.42 6.70 7.03
N GLU A 235 20.71 6.52 6.72
CA GLU A 235 21.19 5.42 5.86
C GLU A 235 20.89 4.04 6.47
N ARG A 236 21.13 3.88 7.77
CA ARG A 236 20.79 2.62 8.46
C ARG A 236 19.30 2.31 8.40
N PHE A 237 18.45 3.32 8.62
CA PHE A 237 17.00 3.14 8.54
C PHE A 237 16.55 2.73 7.13
N LEU A 238 17.12 3.36 6.09
CA LEU A 238 16.83 3.03 4.69
C LEU A 238 17.24 1.60 4.34
N ASP A 239 18.35 1.12 4.87
CA ASP A 239 18.89 -0.21 4.57
C ASP A 239 18.21 -1.32 5.38
N GLU A 240 17.89 -1.06 6.66
CA GLU A 240 17.48 -2.10 7.60
C GLU A 240 15.95 -2.24 7.73
N VAL A 241 15.16 -1.22 7.36
CA VAL A 241 13.69 -1.31 7.37
C VAL A 241 13.20 -1.99 6.10
N ASP A 242 12.53 -3.13 6.26
CA ASP A 242 12.04 -3.95 5.16
C ASP A 242 10.62 -3.53 4.72
N SER A 243 10.49 -2.35 4.11
CA SER A 243 9.22 -1.86 3.59
C SER A 243 9.28 -1.54 2.09
N ALA A 244 8.10 -1.46 1.45
CA ALA A 244 7.98 -1.17 0.02
C ALA A 244 8.42 0.25 -0.31
N ALA A 245 8.21 1.19 0.64
CA ALA A 245 8.69 2.55 0.56
C ALA A 245 9.27 2.97 1.92
N VAL A 246 10.52 3.41 1.94
CA VAL A 246 11.22 3.88 3.14
C VAL A 246 11.66 5.31 2.91
N TYR A 247 11.37 6.18 3.87
CA TYR A 247 11.54 7.62 3.74
C TYR A 247 12.48 8.18 4.80
N VAL A 248 13.18 9.22 4.45
CA VAL A 248 13.88 10.12 5.38
C VAL A 248 13.26 11.51 5.24
N ASN A 249 12.82 12.08 6.36
CA ASN A 249 12.30 13.45 6.46
C ASN A 249 11.13 13.75 5.51
N ALA A 250 10.26 12.75 5.28
CA ALA A 250 9.07 12.90 4.44
C ALA A 250 7.89 12.09 5.00
N SER A 251 6.69 12.53 4.67
CA SER A 251 5.45 11.84 5.08
C SER A 251 5.26 10.54 4.31
N THR A 252 4.75 9.50 4.97
CA THR A 252 4.35 8.23 4.33
C THR A 252 3.25 8.41 3.29
N ARG A 253 2.54 9.55 3.33
CA ARG A 253 1.50 9.92 2.37
C ARG A 253 2.00 10.07 0.93
N PHE A 254 3.30 10.18 0.71
CA PHE A 254 3.89 10.19 -0.63
C PHE A 254 3.91 8.82 -1.33
N THR A 255 3.60 7.71 -0.65
CA THR A 255 3.48 6.40 -1.32
C THR A 255 2.22 6.35 -2.18
N ASP A 256 2.31 6.91 -3.37
CA ASP A 256 1.23 7.07 -4.33
C ASP A 256 1.82 7.12 -5.75
N GLY A 257 1.16 6.46 -6.70
CA GLY A 257 1.66 6.37 -8.08
C GLY A 257 1.77 7.70 -8.80
N PHE A 258 0.92 8.69 -8.48
CA PHE A 258 1.04 10.04 -9.05
C PHE A 258 2.19 10.82 -8.41
N GLU A 259 2.33 10.75 -7.08
CA GLU A 259 3.42 11.40 -6.36
C GLU A 259 4.79 10.83 -6.75
N PHE A 260 4.87 9.52 -7.05
CA PHE A 260 6.08 8.87 -7.55
C PHE A 260 6.35 9.14 -9.05
N GLY A 261 5.49 9.89 -9.73
CA GLY A 261 5.65 10.23 -11.14
C GLY A 261 5.32 9.09 -12.11
N LEU A 262 4.64 8.03 -11.64
CA LEU A 262 4.24 6.90 -12.47
C LEU A 262 3.00 7.23 -13.34
N GLY A 263 2.32 8.32 -13.05
CA GLY A 263 1.17 8.85 -13.80
C GLY A 263 -0.13 8.05 -13.65
N ALA A 264 -0.13 7.02 -12.84
CA ALA A 264 -1.30 6.21 -12.49
C ALA A 264 -0.97 5.26 -11.33
N GLU A 265 -1.99 4.62 -10.76
CA GLU A 265 -1.81 3.53 -9.80
C GLU A 265 -2.94 2.51 -9.94
N ILE A 266 -2.60 1.24 -10.14
CA ILE A 266 -3.56 0.14 -10.07
C ILE A 266 -3.66 -0.42 -8.64
N GLY A 267 -2.66 -0.19 -7.83
CA GLY A 267 -2.55 -0.60 -6.44
C GLY A 267 -1.12 -0.52 -5.94
N ILE A 268 -0.94 -0.86 -4.67
CA ILE A 268 0.37 -0.91 -4.01
C ILE A 268 0.64 -2.35 -3.61
N SER A 269 1.85 -2.84 -3.81
CA SER A 269 2.26 -4.19 -3.45
C SER A 269 3.30 -4.17 -2.34
N THR A 270 3.13 -5.02 -1.34
CA THR A 270 4.17 -5.31 -0.34
C THR A 270 4.95 -6.59 -0.64
N ASN A 271 4.57 -7.30 -1.71
CA ASN A 271 5.21 -8.54 -2.13
C ASN A 271 6.66 -8.31 -2.60
N LYS A 272 7.50 -9.34 -2.48
CA LYS A 272 8.88 -9.36 -2.97
C LYS A 272 9.07 -10.22 -4.23
N LEU A 273 7.99 -10.82 -4.76
CA LEU A 273 8.07 -11.77 -5.86
C LEU A 273 8.16 -11.08 -7.23
N HIS A 274 7.49 -9.94 -7.43
CA HIS A 274 7.43 -9.22 -8.70
C HIS A 274 7.71 -7.73 -8.46
N CYS A 275 6.68 -6.87 -8.55
CA CYS A 275 6.80 -5.47 -8.18
C CYS A 275 6.54 -5.27 -6.70
N ARG A 276 7.15 -4.25 -6.12
CA ARG A 276 6.95 -3.81 -4.74
C ARG A 276 6.74 -2.30 -4.73
N GLY A 277 5.80 -1.80 -3.93
CA GLY A 277 5.39 -0.40 -3.92
C GLY A 277 4.24 -0.10 -4.88
N PRO A 278 3.99 1.17 -5.21
CA PRO A 278 2.97 1.59 -6.17
C PRO A 278 3.19 0.97 -7.54
N MET A 279 2.10 0.52 -8.16
CA MET A 279 2.11 -0.14 -9.45
C MET A 279 1.33 0.67 -10.48
N ALA A 280 1.95 0.90 -11.64
CA ALA A 280 1.35 1.54 -12.80
C ALA A 280 1.55 0.71 -14.07
N LEU A 281 1.81 1.35 -15.20
CA LEU A 281 1.93 0.66 -16.49
C LEU A 281 3.15 -0.27 -16.56
N GLN A 282 4.30 0.17 -16.05
CA GLN A 282 5.55 -0.58 -16.13
C GLN A 282 5.46 -1.89 -15.33
N GLU A 283 4.92 -1.84 -14.13
CA GLU A 283 4.78 -2.96 -13.21
C GLU A 283 3.74 -4.00 -13.70
N LEU A 284 2.88 -3.62 -14.64
CA LEU A 284 1.97 -4.54 -15.34
C LEU A 284 2.62 -5.28 -16.51
N THR A 285 3.89 -5.05 -16.75
CA THR A 285 4.64 -5.68 -17.85
C THR A 285 5.76 -6.58 -17.32
N CYS A 286 6.39 -7.34 -18.21
CA CYS A 286 7.60 -8.09 -17.92
C CYS A 286 8.62 -7.93 -19.07
N LEU A 287 9.89 -8.14 -18.76
CA LEU A 287 10.96 -8.10 -19.75
C LEU A 287 10.92 -9.32 -20.65
N LYS A 288 11.21 -9.10 -21.94
CA LYS A 288 11.39 -10.16 -22.94
C LYS A 288 12.72 -9.94 -23.65
N TYR A 289 13.58 -10.95 -23.64
CA TYR A 289 14.80 -10.93 -24.42
C TYR A 289 14.51 -11.19 -25.90
N ILE A 290 14.95 -10.29 -26.76
CA ILE A 290 14.84 -10.43 -28.23
C ILE A 290 16.25 -10.55 -28.77
N ILE A 291 16.60 -11.70 -29.32
CA ILE A 291 17.92 -12.03 -29.84
C ILE A 291 17.83 -12.17 -31.34
N ARG A 292 18.64 -11.40 -32.06
CA ARG A 292 18.78 -11.49 -33.51
C ARG A 292 20.20 -11.96 -33.82
N GLY A 293 20.34 -13.18 -34.31
CA GLY A 293 21.61 -13.79 -34.68
C GLY A 293 21.85 -13.83 -36.19
N SER A 294 23.10 -14.12 -36.56
CA SER A 294 23.56 -14.36 -37.92
C SER A 294 24.27 -15.71 -38.09
N GLY A 295 23.90 -16.70 -37.24
CA GLY A 295 24.47 -18.05 -37.29
C GLY A 295 25.43 -18.39 -36.12
N GLN A 296 25.47 -17.58 -35.07
CA GLN A 296 26.29 -17.88 -33.89
C GLN A 296 25.82 -19.18 -33.22
N ILE A 297 26.80 -20.01 -32.85
CA ILE A 297 26.60 -21.24 -32.10
C ILE A 297 27.35 -21.15 -30.75
N ARG A 298 26.91 -21.93 -29.79
CA ARG A 298 27.62 -22.11 -28.51
C ARG A 298 28.44 -23.39 -28.62
N GLU A 299 29.76 -23.30 -28.37
CA GLU A 299 30.67 -24.44 -28.25
C GLU A 299 30.57 -25.11 -26.87
#